data_c44589cf06b64d0969fe922bf532a053
#
_entry.id   c44589cf06b64d0969fe922bf532a053
#
_cell.length_a   1.000
_cell.length_b   1.000
_cell.length_c   1.000
_cell.angle_alpha   90.00
_cell.angle_beta   90.00
_cell.angle_gamma   90.00
#
_symmetry.space_group_name_H-M   'P 1'
#
loop_
_entity.id
_entity.type
_entity.pdbx_description
1 polymer ?
#
loop_
_entity_poly.entity_id
_entity_poly.type
_entity_poly.pdbx_seq_one_letter_code
_entity_poly.pdbx_strand_id
1 'polypeptide(L)'
;MIHDIERFKRSDGQVRIGGSIPIPASKSHTIRALLVATFARGSSRLRRPLVSLDTLSCRAVAEKFGAKVEIDGEDWVLHGIGDKVKPAKNLVTAVDVGNSGTTLYFAMALAALFSYRIRFDGDEQIQRRSAAPLISALTALGARIEGAKNGCVPFTICGPLRPGTAALDCPTSQFLSALLLAVPLITPDHRSTGMTSEFGRQGCEKTKKHHKRAGKSRAGLEATGIEIRSLNEIPYVNITLDWLDSQGIIYTRDRWRRFDIPPGQCYRAFDRVIPTDWSSAAFFLAAAAITKSRVILENLDLGDSQGDKAVVDMLRTMGCRIDELAGGIEITGGPLRGGIFDLNATPDALPAMAATACYASGTTKLINVPQARIKETDRIAVMCAELRLLGAKIEELPGGLVIHGSLGMEGAMGDSQGNRGGKPAGALSNTTVGNSRNADCITVDGHGDHRVVMALAVAALGIRKEVCIRGAEAVEVTFPGFFNLLDRALGVAAAESR
;
A
#
# COMPACT_ATOMS: atom_id res chain seq x y z
N MET A 1 -8.27 1.85 -21.48
CA MET A 1 -9.74 1.74 -21.29
C MET A 1 -10.29 3.15 -21.35
N ILE A 2 -11.25 3.41 -22.22
CA ILE A 2 -11.93 4.71 -22.31
C ILE A 2 -13.13 4.65 -21.40
N HIS A 3 -13.11 5.44 -20.32
CA HIS A 3 -14.30 5.59 -19.48
C HIS A 3 -15.16 6.71 -20.06
N ASP A 4 -16.31 6.35 -20.62
CA ASP A 4 -17.36 7.27 -21.04
C ASP A 4 -18.16 7.71 -19.78
N ILE A 5 -17.65 8.73 -19.09
CA ILE A 5 -18.29 9.30 -17.90
C ILE A 5 -19.52 10.14 -18.29
N GLU A 6 -19.63 10.56 -19.55
CA GLU A 6 -20.75 11.44 -20.01
C GLU A 6 -22.11 10.78 -19.86
N ARG A 7 -22.24 9.47 -20.06
CA ARG A 7 -23.52 8.75 -19.95
C ARG A 7 -24.14 8.77 -18.56
N PHE A 8 -23.38 9.11 -17.51
CA PHE A 8 -23.85 9.16 -16.12
C PHE A 8 -24.12 10.58 -15.60
N LYS A 9 -24.04 11.60 -16.46
CA LYS A 9 -24.37 12.98 -16.05
C LYS A 9 -25.85 13.13 -15.78
N ARG A 10 -26.18 13.87 -14.73
CA ARG A 10 -27.55 14.29 -14.44
C ARG A 10 -28.01 15.40 -15.39
N SER A 11 -29.30 15.72 -15.34
CA SER A 11 -29.88 16.88 -16.09
C SER A 11 -29.20 18.22 -15.78
N ASP A 12 -28.58 18.37 -14.58
CA ASP A 12 -27.76 19.52 -14.20
C ASP A 12 -26.33 19.47 -14.74
N GLY A 13 -25.95 18.44 -15.50
CA GLY A 13 -24.63 18.25 -16.09
C GLY A 13 -23.56 17.80 -15.09
N GLN A 14 -23.94 17.44 -13.84
CA GLN A 14 -23.02 16.99 -12.82
C GLN A 14 -22.99 15.46 -12.72
N VAL A 15 -21.77 14.90 -12.57
CA VAL A 15 -21.58 13.48 -12.24
C VAL A 15 -21.86 13.28 -10.75
N ARG A 16 -22.55 12.20 -10.41
CA ARG A 16 -22.80 11.77 -9.04
C ARG A 16 -22.47 10.29 -8.90
N ILE A 17 -22.06 9.91 -7.72
CA ILE A 17 -21.95 8.50 -7.31
C ILE A 17 -22.92 8.23 -6.17
N GLY A 18 -23.38 7.00 -6.01
CA GLY A 18 -24.36 6.65 -4.96
C GLY A 18 -24.30 5.22 -4.52
N GLY A 19 -25.13 4.89 -3.53
CA GLY A 19 -25.30 3.54 -3.00
C GLY A 19 -24.24 3.13 -1.97
N SER A 20 -24.18 1.83 -1.73
CA SER A 20 -23.24 1.19 -0.82
C SER A 20 -22.11 0.53 -1.60
N ILE A 21 -20.87 0.81 -1.23
CA ILE A 21 -19.66 0.41 -1.94
C ILE A 21 -18.86 -0.54 -1.05
N PRO A 22 -18.77 -1.82 -1.42
CA PRO A 22 -17.94 -2.77 -0.70
C PRO A 22 -16.45 -2.50 -1.00
N ILE A 23 -15.70 -2.16 0.01
CA ILE A 23 -14.26 -1.93 -0.13
C ILE A 23 -13.51 -3.26 0.05
N PRO A 24 -12.49 -3.54 -0.78
CA PRO A 24 -11.74 -4.80 -0.70
C PRO A 24 -10.92 -4.90 0.58
N ALA A 25 -10.46 -6.12 0.88
CA ALA A 25 -9.56 -6.38 1.99
C ALA A 25 -8.20 -5.69 1.80
N SER A 26 -7.53 -5.38 2.93
CA SER A 26 -6.25 -4.69 2.93
C SER A 26 -5.12 -5.55 2.37
N LYS A 27 -4.43 -5.02 1.34
CA LYS A 27 -3.16 -5.58 0.84
C LYS A 27 -2.13 -5.71 1.97
N SER A 28 -1.98 -4.67 2.77
CA SER A 28 -0.99 -4.60 3.85
C SER A 28 -1.22 -5.65 4.93
N HIS A 29 -2.47 -5.92 5.28
CA HIS A 29 -2.83 -7.00 6.20
C HIS A 29 -2.71 -8.37 5.54
N THR A 30 -3.16 -8.54 4.29
CA THR A 30 -3.09 -9.81 3.56
C THR A 30 -1.66 -10.32 3.44
N ILE A 31 -0.71 -9.47 3.03
CA ILE A 31 0.70 -9.84 2.90
C ILE A 31 1.30 -10.25 4.25
N ARG A 32 1.01 -9.50 5.33
CA ARG A 32 1.47 -9.87 6.69
C ARG A 32 0.87 -11.17 7.16
N ALA A 33 -0.43 -11.36 6.96
CA ALA A 33 -1.12 -12.60 7.29
C ALA A 33 -0.51 -13.81 6.57
N LEU A 34 -0.27 -13.70 5.26
CA LEU A 34 0.38 -14.74 4.46
C LEU A 34 1.74 -15.11 5.02
N LEU A 35 2.60 -14.13 5.29
CA LEU A 35 3.95 -14.38 5.76
C LEU A 35 3.99 -14.90 7.20
N VAL A 36 3.16 -14.38 8.09
CA VAL A 36 3.00 -14.92 9.46
C VAL A 36 2.50 -16.36 9.40
N ALA A 37 1.46 -16.64 8.59
CA ALA A 37 0.94 -18.00 8.42
C ALA A 37 1.97 -18.97 7.81
N THR A 38 2.82 -18.46 6.88
CA THR A 38 3.90 -19.27 6.27
C THR A 38 4.86 -19.83 7.33
N PHE A 39 5.23 -19.03 8.31
CA PHE A 39 6.15 -19.43 9.38
C PHE A 39 5.42 -19.93 10.64
N ALA A 40 4.08 -19.97 10.65
CA ALA A 40 3.31 -20.49 11.77
C ALA A 40 3.39 -22.02 11.88
N ARG A 41 3.20 -22.53 13.11
CA ARG A 41 2.99 -23.95 13.35
C ARG A 41 1.53 -24.30 13.18
N GLY A 42 1.20 -25.20 12.25
CA GLY A 42 -0.18 -25.64 11.98
C GLY A 42 -0.81 -24.94 10.78
N SER A 43 -2.13 -24.95 10.73
CA SER A 43 -2.92 -24.44 9.60
C SER A 43 -3.63 -23.16 10.00
N SER A 44 -3.38 -22.08 9.26
CA SER A 44 -4.02 -20.77 9.44
C SER A 44 -5.09 -20.56 8.39
N ARG A 45 -6.20 -19.90 8.76
CA ARG A 45 -7.25 -19.47 7.84
C ARG A 45 -7.25 -17.95 7.74
N LEU A 46 -7.03 -17.45 6.54
CA LEU A 46 -7.19 -16.04 6.17
C LEU A 46 -8.59 -15.92 5.56
N ARG A 47 -9.49 -15.26 6.27
CA ARG A 47 -10.85 -15.07 5.78
C ARG A 47 -10.94 -13.83 4.91
N ARG A 48 -11.45 -14.03 3.69
CA ARG A 48 -11.62 -12.98 2.67
C ARG A 48 -10.36 -12.14 2.47
N PRO A 49 -9.18 -12.75 2.18
CA PRO A 49 -7.98 -11.99 1.88
C PRO A 49 -8.15 -11.23 0.57
N LEU A 50 -7.36 -10.18 0.37
CA LEU A 50 -7.29 -9.52 -0.92
C LEU A 50 -6.73 -10.50 -1.96
N VAL A 51 -7.42 -10.64 -3.09
CA VAL A 51 -6.92 -11.37 -4.27
C VAL A 51 -6.51 -10.35 -5.32
N SER A 52 -5.23 -10.03 -5.41
CA SER A 52 -4.64 -9.06 -6.34
C SER A 52 -3.26 -9.53 -6.79
N LEU A 53 -2.66 -8.91 -7.80
CA LEU A 53 -1.35 -9.33 -8.29
C LEU A 53 -0.29 -9.32 -7.18
N ASP A 54 -0.26 -8.30 -6.32
CA ASP A 54 0.67 -8.21 -5.19
C ASP A 54 0.51 -9.36 -4.19
N THR A 55 -0.73 -9.71 -3.84
CA THR A 55 -1.00 -10.75 -2.85
C THR A 55 -0.83 -12.15 -3.42
N LEU A 56 -1.09 -12.33 -4.73
CA LEU A 56 -0.79 -13.57 -5.44
C LEU A 56 0.72 -13.79 -5.57
N SER A 57 1.50 -12.75 -5.84
CA SER A 57 2.97 -12.83 -5.79
C SER A 57 3.45 -13.24 -4.39
N CYS A 58 2.90 -12.65 -3.32
CA CYS A 58 3.23 -13.03 -1.94
C CYS A 58 2.84 -14.48 -1.64
N ARG A 59 1.71 -14.96 -2.14
CA ARG A 59 1.30 -16.37 -2.01
C ARG A 59 2.30 -17.30 -2.69
N ALA A 60 2.73 -16.97 -3.91
CA ALA A 60 3.75 -17.75 -4.63
C ALA A 60 5.08 -17.79 -3.84
N VAL A 61 5.47 -16.67 -3.20
CA VAL A 61 6.64 -16.63 -2.31
C VAL A 61 6.44 -17.55 -1.11
N ALA A 62 5.28 -17.54 -0.46
CA ALA A 62 4.97 -18.44 0.66
C ALA A 62 5.11 -19.92 0.27
N GLU A 63 4.61 -20.28 -0.92
CA GLU A 63 4.75 -21.64 -1.47
C GLU A 63 6.21 -22.00 -1.78
N LYS A 64 7.01 -21.04 -2.29
CA LYS A 64 8.46 -21.23 -2.49
C LYS A 64 9.22 -21.42 -1.17
N PHE A 65 8.76 -20.82 -0.09
CA PHE A 65 9.30 -21.06 1.25
C PHE A 65 8.87 -22.40 1.84
N GLY A 66 7.90 -23.09 1.23
CA GLY A 66 7.47 -24.43 1.59
C GLY A 66 6.12 -24.53 2.28
N ALA A 67 5.37 -23.44 2.39
CA ALA A 67 3.98 -23.48 2.83
C ALA A 67 3.10 -24.10 1.73
N LYS A 68 2.00 -24.74 2.14
CA LYS A 68 0.95 -25.17 1.20
C LYS A 68 -0.24 -24.25 1.36
N VAL A 69 -0.75 -23.70 0.26
CA VAL A 69 -1.90 -22.82 0.26
C VAL A 69 -3.07 -23.50 -0.45
N GLU A 70 -4.21 -23.58 0.22
CA GLU A 70 -5.46 -24.10 -0.32
C GLU A 70 -6.48 -22.97 -0.35
N ILE A 71 -7.33 -22.94 -1.38
CA ILE A 71 -8.44 -21.99 -1.50
C ILE A 71 -9.71 -22.71 -1.08
N ASP A 72 -10.44 -22.15 -0.12
CA ASP A 72 -11.69 -22.66 0.41
C ASP A 72 -12.76 -21.56 0.33
N GLY A 73 -13.49 -21.53 -0.80
CA GLY A 73 -14.39 -20.44 -1.15
C GLY A 73 -13.65 -19.13 -1.35
N GLU A 74 -13.96 -18.13 -0.53
CA GLU A 74 -13.27 -16.84 -0.51
C GLU A 74 -12.06 -16.80 0.42
N ASP A 75 -11.82 -17.87 1.18
CA ASP A 75 -10.77 -17.95 2.19
C ASP A 75 -9.51 -18.63 1.66
N TRP A 76 -8.37 -18.31 2.25
CA TRP A 76 -7.12 -19.04 2.03
C TRP A 76 -6.74 -19.79 3.29
N VAL A 77 -6.46 -21.09 3.14
CA VAL A 77 -5.96 -21.95 4.21
C VAL A 77 -4.50 -22.25 3.96
N LEU A 78 -3.63 -21.83 4.88
CA LEU A 78 -2.18 -22.01 4.79
C LEU A 78 -1.71 -23.02 5.81
N HIS A 79 -1.02 -24.05 5.32
CA HIS A 79 -0.25 -25.00 6.15
C HIS A 79 1.17 -24.47 6.27
N GLY A 80 1.49 -23.87 7.41
CA GLY A 80 2.77 -23.23 7.66
C GLY A 80 3.90 -24.21 7.85
N ILE A 81 5.13 -23.76 7.58
CA ILE A 81 6.35 -24.58 7.71
C ILE A 81 6.77 -24.77 9.17
N GLY A 82 6.35 -23.85 10.08
CA GLY A 82 6.77 -23.90 11.49
C GLY A 82 8.29 -23.96 11.62
N ASP A 83 8.79 -24.86 12.48
CA ASP A 83 10.24 -25.08 12.69
C ASP A 83 10.88 -25.98 11.63
N LYS A 84 10.10 -26.44 10.64
CA LYS A 84 10.57 -27.35 9.59
C LYS A 84 11.26 -26.60 8.46
N VAL A 85 12.16 -25.69 8.79
CA VAL A 85 13.07 -25.08 7.82
C VAL A 85 14.01 -26.16 7.33
N LYS A 86 13.55 -26.99 6.37
CA LYS A 86 14.39 -28.03 5.77
C LYS A 86 15.33 -27.35 4.78
N PRO A 87 16.66 -27.59 4.91
CA PRO A 87 17.58 -27.17 3.87
C PRO A 87 17.22 -27.89 2.58
N ALA A 88 16.82 -27.14 1.57
CA ALA A 88 16.77 -27.69 0.21
C ALA A 88 18.20 -28.05 -0.18
N LYS A 89 18.46 -29.33 -0.44
CA LYS A 89 19.78 -29.79 -0.85
C LYS A 89 20.16 -29.11 -2.17
N ASN A 90 21.14 -28.20 -2.09
CA ASN A 90 21.87 -27.61 -3.24
C ASN A 90 21.07 -26.89 -4.34
N LEU A 91 19.85 -26.43 -4.10
CA LEU A 91 19.08 -25.64 -5.08
C LEU A 91 19.05 -24.17 -4.68
N VAL A 92 19.31 -23.31 -5.68
CA VAL A 92 18.95 -21.88 -5.59
C VAL A 92 17.45 -21.81 -5.84
N THR A 93 16.69 -21.46 -4.81
CA THR A 93 15.26 -21.20 -4.99
C THR A 93 15.08 -19.81 -5.61
N ALA A 94 14.44 -19.75 -6.77
CA ALA A 94 14.10 -18.46 -7.40
C ALA A 94 12.72 -17.98 -6.93
N VAL A 95 12.68 -16.72 -6.54
CA VAL A 95 11.49 -16.02 -6.04
C VAL A 95 11.28 -14.79 -6.91
N ASP A 96 10.15 -14.73 -7.59
CA ASP A 96 9.67 -13.58 -8.32
C ASP A 96 8.59 -12.89 -7.47
N VAL A 97 8.80 -11.61 -7.16
CA VAL A 97 7.87 -10.81 -6.35
C VAL A 97 6.95 -9.94 -7.19
N GLY A 98 7.02 -10.05 -8.53
CA GLY A 98 6.28 -9.19 -9.46
C GLY A 98 6.59 -7.72 -9.22
N ASN A 99 5.56 -6.91 -9.00
CA ASN A 99 5.68 -5.47 -8.66
C ASN A 99 5.63 -5.19 -7.15
N SER A 100 5.51 -6.21 -6.31
CA SER A 100 5.23 -6.03 -4.89
C SER A 100 6.45 -5.68 -4.05
N GLY A 101 6.68 -4.39 -3.79
CA GLY A 101 7.75 -3.92 -2.88
C GLY A 101 7.58 -4.45 -1.45
N THR A 102 6.35 -4.51 -0.95
CA THR A 102 6.06 -5.06 0.39
C THR A 102 6.45 -6.53 0.47
N THR A 103 6.09 -7.32 -0.55
CA THR A 103 6.48 -8.73 -0.63
C THR A 103 8.00 -8.87 -0.70
N LEU A 104 8.68 -8.08 -1.55
CA LEU A 104 10.14 -8.11 -1.66
C LEU A 104 10.81 -7.91 -0.30
N TYR A 105 10.53 -6.80 0.38
CA TYR A 105 11.25 -6.43 1.60
C TYR A 105 10.94 -7.37 2.76
N PHE A 106 9.69 -7.83 2.91
CA PHE A 106 9.34 -8.77 3.98
C PHE A 106 9.91 -10.16 3.70
N ALA A 107 9.78 -10.64 2.47
CA ALA A 107 10.27 -11.95 2.08
C ALA A 107 11.80 -12.03 2.14
N MET A 108 12.54 -10.98 1.77
CA MET A 108 14.00 -11.01 1.85
C MET A 108 14.51 -11.11 3.30
N ALA A 109 13.84 -10.45 4.26
CA ALA A 109 14.22 -10.59 5.67
C ALA A 109 13.91 -12.00 6.21
N LEU A 110 12.77 -12.57 5.83
CA LEU A 110 12.39 -13.94 6.19
C LEU A 110 13.25 -14.98 5.47
N ALA A 111 13.64 -14.72 4.22
CA ALA A 111 14.57 -15.59 3.47
C ALA A 111 15.95 -15.68 4.14
N ALA A 112 16.38 -14.61 4.82
CA ALA A 112 17.63 -14.61 5.57
C ALA A 112 17.63 -15.53 6.81
N LEU A 113 16.50 -16.14 7.18
CA LEU A 113 16.43 -17.19 8.19
C LEU A 113 16.93 -18.55 7.68
N PHE A 114 16.96 -18.74 6.36
CA PHE A 114 17.34 -20.01 5.73
C PHE A 114 18.85 -20.08 5.47
N SER A 115 19.45 -21.25 5.65
CA SER A 115 20.87 -21.51 5.38
C SER A 115 21.18 -21.85 3.92
N TYR A 116 20.16 -21.82 3.03
CA TYR A 116 20.32 -22.05 1.59
C TYR A 116 20.10 -20.78 0.79
N ARG A 117 20.49 -20.78 -0.47
CA ARG A 117 20.50 -19.61 -1.34
C ARG A 117 19.10 -19.37 -1.93
N ILE A 118 18.58 -18.17 -1.79
CA ILE A 118 17.31 -17.74 -2.37
C ILE A 118 17.58 -16.52 -3.25
N ARG A 119 17.26 -16.64 -4.55
CA ARG A 119 17.39 -15.55 -5.52
C ARG A 119 16.07 -14.82 -5.64
N PHE A 120 16.13 -13.51 -5.47
CA PHE A 120 15.00 -12.60 -5.68
C PHE A 120 15.11 -11.88 -7.03
N ASP A 121 13.96 -11.74 -7.68
CA ASP A 121 13.78 -10.93 -8.89
C ASP A 121 12.36 -10.33 -8.89
N GLY A 122 12.04 -9.54 -9.89
CA GLY A 122 10.73 -8.94 -10.11
C GLY A 122 10.72 -8.12 -11.40
N ASP A 123 9.64 -7.37 -11.63
CA ASP A 123 9.48 -6.56 -12.81
C ASP A 123 10.44 -5.35 -12.86
N GLU A 124 10.38 -4.59 -13.95
CA GLU A 124 11.24 -3.43 -14.16
C GLU A 124 11.06 -2.33 -13.10
N GLN A 125 9.87 -2.20 -12.50
CA GLN A 125 9.65 -1.21 -11.44
C GLN A 125 10.31 -1.63 -10.14
N ILE A 126 10.23 -2.91 -9.76
CA ILE A 126 10.92 -3.47 -8.59
C ILE A 126 12.43 -3.41 -8.76
N GLN A 127 12.96 -3.64 -9.97
CA GLN A 127 14.39 -3.56 -10.26
C GLN A 127 14.98 -2.15 -10.10
N ARG A 128 14.15 -1.12 -9.95
CA ARG A 128 14.57 0.26 -9.65
C ARG A 128 14.49 0.62 -8.17
N ARG A 129 13.86 -0.24 -7.33
CA ARG A 129 13.64 0.04 -5.91
C ARG A 129 14.78 -0.52 -5.07
N SER A 130 15.57 0.37 -4.47
CA SER A 130 16.70 -0.02 -3.64
C SER A 130 16.26 -0.51 -2.26
N ALA A 131 16.79 -1.69 -1.86
CA ALA A 131 16.70 -2.24 -0.51
C ALA A 131 17.99 -2.03 0.30
N ALA A 132 18.89 -1.14 -0.13
CA ALA A 132 20.24 -1.00 0.44
C ALA A 132 20.27 -0.87 1.97
N PRO A 133 19.41 -0.05 2.64
CA PRO A 133 19.40 0.01 4.09
C PRO A 133 19.04 -1.33 4.76
N LEU A 134 18.06 -2.05 4.20
CA LEU A 134 17.65 -3.37 4.70
C LEU A 134 18.73 -4.42 4.46
N ILE A 135 19.39 -4.40 3.30
CA ILE A 135 20.54 -5.25 2.98
C ILE A 135 21.65 -5.05 4.02
N SER A 136 22.00 -3.80 4.34
CA SER A 136 23.02 -3.48 5.36
C SER A 136 22.64 -4.06 6.73
N ALA A 137 21.38 -3.89 7.15
CA ALA A 137 20.88 -4.40 8.42
C ALA A 137 20.90 -5.94 8.48
N LEU A 138 20.45 -6.62 7.43
CA LEU A 138 20.47 -8.08 7.34
C LEU A 138 21.92 -8.62 7.33
N THR A 139 22.83 -7.94 6.66
CA THR A 139 24.24 -8.30 6.63
C THR A 139 24.88 -8.14 8.03
N ALA A 140 24.56 -7.07 8.77
CA ALA A 140 25.00 -6.89 10.15
C ALA A 140 24.50 -8.01 11.07
N LEU A 141 23.34 -8.61 10.77
CA LEU A 141 22.78 -9.78 11.47
C LEU A 141 23.27 -11.13 10.91
N GLY A 142 24.23 -11.14 10.00
CA GLY A 142 24.92 -12.35 9.52
C GLY A 142 24.43 -12.93 8.18
N ALA A 143 23.46 -12.31 7.51
CA ALA A 143 23.08 -12.73 6.16
C ALA A 143 24.19 -12.41 5.13
N ARG A 144 24.32 -13.25 4.11
CA ARG A 144 25.12 -13.01 2.92
C ARG A 144 24.21 -12.66 1.77
N ILE A 145 24.47 -11.51 1.13
CA ILE A 145 23.66 -11.01 0.01
C ILE A 145 24.61 -10.71 -1.15
N GLU A 146 24.37 -11.34 -2.29
CA GLU A 146 25.21 -11.28 -3.47
C GLU A 146 24.43 -10.78 -4.67
N GLY A 147 25.07 -9.99 -5.53
CA GLY A 147 24.50 -9.49 -6.79
C GLY A 147 23.64 -8.22 -6.66
N ALA A 148 23.46 -7.69 -5.47
CA ALA A 148 22.63 -6.49 -5.24
C ALA A 148 23.30 -5.21 -5.77
N LYS A 149 23.26 -4.98 -7.07
CA LYS A 149 23.76 -3.74 -7.67
C LYS A 149 22.89 -2.56 -7.20
N ASN A 150 23.50 -1.58 -6.54
CA ASN A 150 22.80 -0.42 -5.96
C ASN A 150 21.67 -0.81 -4.97
N GLY A 151 21.74 -2.01 -4.40
CA GLY A 151 20.68 -2.51 -3.49
C GLY A 151 19.42 -3.01 -4.19
N CYS A 152 19.42 -3.14 -5.50
CA CYS A 152 18.26 -3.56 -6.29
C CYS A 152 18.34 -5.06 -6.65
N VAL A 153 17.20 -5.67 -6.92
CA VAL A 153 17.12 -7.02 -7.51
C VAL A 153 17.64 -6.99 -8.97
N PRO A 154 18.15 -8.11 -9.53
CA PRO A 154 18.23 -9.42 -8.91
C PRO A 154 19.40 -9.58 -7.93
N PHE A 155 19.13 -10.24 -6.80
CA PHE A 155 20.16 -10.59 -5.82
C PHE A 155 19.86 -11.93 -5.17
N THR A 156 20.87 -12.52 -4.52
CA THR A 156 20.73 -13.79 -3.81
C THR A 156 21.01 -13.60 -2.32
N ILE A 157 20.13 -14.11 -1.48
CA ILE A 157 20.23 -14.08 -0.01
C ILE A 157 20.53 -15.48 0.51
N CYS A 158 21.40 -15.55 1.51
CA CYS A 158 21.70 -16.76 2.28
C CYS A 158 21.93 -16.37 3.74
N GLY A 159 21.16 -16.96 4.67
CA GLY A 159 21.36 -16.84 6.11
C GLY A 159 22.26 -17.95 6.66
N PRO A 160 22.09 -18.33 7.93
CA PRO A 160 21.03 -17.87 8.83
C PRO A 160 21.35 -16.55 9.52
N LEU A 161 20.32 -15.78 9.83
CA LEU A 161 20.44 -14.63 10.74
C LEU A 161 20.87 -15.08 12.13
N ARG A 162 21.59 -14.21 12.83
CA ARG A 162 22.07 -14.39 14.19
C ARG A 162 21.64 -13.24 15.07
N PRO A 163 21.47 -13.46 16.40
CA PRO A 163 21.28 -12.37 17.35
C PRO A 163 22.43 -11.35 17.24
N GLY A 164 22.10 -10.08 17.37
CA GLY A 164 23.06 -8.98 17.26
C GLY A 164 22.38 -7.63 17.25
N THR A 165 23.08 -6.57 16.83
CA THR A 165 22.49 -5.24 16.68
C THR A 165 22.64 -4.78 15.23
N ALA A 166 21.53 -4.26 14.66
CA ALA A 166 21.51 -3.66 13.34
C ALA A 166 20.98 -2.23 13.42
N ALA A 167 21.64 -1.31 12.72
CA ALA A 167 21.17 0.06 12.56
C ALA A 167 20.41 0.16 11.22
N LEU A 168 19.30 0.94 11.20
CA LEU A 168 18.39 1.00 10.09
C LEU A 168 17.93 2.42 9.81
N ASP A 169 18.09 2.85 8.56
CA ASP A 169 17.42 4.00 8.00
C ASP A 169 16.15 3.55 7.29
N CYS A 170 15.01 4.14 7.64
CA CYS A 170 13.72 3.77 7.11
C CYS A 170 13.09 4.88 6.26
N PRO A 171 13.60 5.11 5.04
CA PRO A 171 12.89 5.97 4.08
C PRO A 171 11.48 5.43 3.79
N THR A 172 11.27 4.11 3.96
CA THR A 172 9.97 3.44 4.02
C THR A 172 9.88 2.58 5.28
N SER A 173 8.72 2.55 5.91
CA SER A 173 8.40 1.71 7.07
C SER A 173 8.56 0.20 6.84
N GLN A 174 8.57 -0.21 5.56
CA GLN A 174 8.64 -1.61 5.16
C GLN A 174 9.95 -2.26 5.61
N PHE A 175 11.04 -1.51 5.68
CA PHE A 175 12.33 -2.05 6.13
C PHE A 175 12.31 -2.45 7.61
N LEU A 176 11.76 -1.59 8.47
CA LEU A 176 11.58 -1.93 9.89
C LEU A 176 10.59 -3.09 10.05
N SER A 177 9.46 -3.04 9.36
CA SER A 177 8.45 -4.10 9.38
C SER A 177 9.03 -5.45 8.96
N ALA A 178 9.93 -5.47 7.97
CA ALA A 178 10.62 -6.68 7.51
C ALA A 178 11.47 -7.32 8.62
N LEU A 179 12.27 -6.50 9.32
CA LEU A 179 13.09 -6.99 10.45
C LEU A 179 12.21 -7.43 11.62
N LEU A 180 11.15 -6.69 11.95
CA LEU A 180 10.22 -7.05 13.02
C LEU A 180 9.54 -8.40 12.77
N LEU A 181 9.25 -8.75 11.51
CA LEU A 181 8.69 -10.06 11.15
C LEU A 181 9.72 -11.19 11.21
N ALA A 182 10.99 -10.93 10.92
CA ALA A 182 12.00 -11.98 10.82
C ALA A 182 12.75 -12.24 12.14
N VAL A 183 13.13 -11.18 12.86
CA VAL A 183 14.00 -11.24 14.04
C VAL A 183 13.46 -12.15 15.16
N PRO A 184 12.15 -12.19 15.48
CA PRO A 184 11.62 -13.09 16.49
C PRO A 184 11.93 -14.57 16.21
N LEU A 185 12.04 -14.94 14.93
CA LEU A 185 12.23 -16.31 14.45
C LEU A 185 13.69 -16.74 14.40
N ILE A 186 14.65 -15.87 14.69
CA ILE A 186 16.08 -16.20 14.75
C ILE A 186 16.28 -17.36 15.73
N THR A 187 16.92 -18.44 15.26
CA THR A 187 17.25 -19.58 16.12
C THR A 187 18.47 -19.25 16.97
N PRO A 188 18.42 -19.38 18.30
CA PRO A 188 19.59 -19.18 19.15
C PRO A 188 20.70 -20.18 18.81
N ASP A 189 21.95 -19.72 18.82
CA ASP A 189 23.09 -20.61 18.59
C ASP A 189 23.36 -21.45 19.84
N HIS A 190 23.03 -22.74 19.81
CA HIS A 190 23.18 -23.65 20.93
C HIS A 190 24.65 -23.94 21.31
N ARG A 191 25.60 -23.48 20.51
CA ARG A 191 27.06 -23.74 20.77
C ARG A 191 27.61 -22.85 21.88
N SER A 192 26.99 -21.75 22.21
CA SER A 192 27.47 -20.80 23.23
C SER A 192 26.89 -21.05 24.64
N THR A 193 25.87 -21.90 24.79
CA THR A 193 25.15 -22.03 26.07
C THR A 193 25.27 -23.37 26.76
N GLY A 194 25.94 -24.39 26.15
CA GLY A 194 26.11 -25.71 26.76
C GLY A 194 24.81 -26.47 27.06
N MET A 195 23.67 -25.99 26.55
CA MET A 195 22.35 -26.59 26.80
C MET A 195 21.96 -27.56 25.67
N THR A 196 21.54 -28.76 26.05
CA THR A 196 21.10 -29.82 25.16
C THR A 196 19.76 -29.49 24.48
N SER A 197 19.54 -30.09 23.31
CA SER A 197 18.50 -29.81 22.31
C SER A 197 17.02 -29.99 22.75
N GLU A 198 16.75 -30.29 24.02
CA GLU A 198 15.39 -30.55 24.54
C GLU A 198 14.59 -29.26 24.85
N PHE A 199 15.27 -28.11 25.04
CA PHE A 199 14.61 -26.87 25.47
C PHE A 199 13.81 -26.15 24.37
N GLY A 200 14.10 -26.39 23.11
CA GLY A 200 13.39 -25.76 21.96
C GLY A 200 11.93 -26.22 21.80
N ARG A 201 11.60 -27.40 22.32
CA ARG A 201 10.23 -27.94 22.17
C ARG A 201 9.23 -27.48 23.24
N GLN A 202 9.68 -27.05 24.41
CA GLN A 202 8.81 -26.67 25.53
C GLN A 202 8.39 -25.19 25.56
N GLY A 203 9.05 -24.35 24.79
CA GLY A 203 8.82 -22.88 24.82
C GLY A 203 7.44 -22.43 24.32
N CYS A 204 6.79 -23.22 23.46
CA CYS A 204 5.53 -22.86 22.82
C CYS A 204 4.27 -23.35 23.55
N GLU A 205 4.38 -24.33 24.45
CA GLU A 205 3.19 -24.95 25.07
C GLU A 205 2.74 -24.35 26.43
N LYS A 206 3.57 -23.54 27.11
CA LYS A 206 3.32 -23.13 28.51
C LYS A 206 3.02 -21.64 28.76
N THR A 207 2.39 -20.91 27.85
CA THR A 207 2.00 -19.51 28.09
C THR A 207 0.49 -19.29 28.30
N LYS A 208 -0.20 -20.24 28.95
CA LYS A 208 -1.58 -20.01 29.43
C LYS A 208 -1.59 -19.68 30.92
N LYS A 209 -0.99 -18.62 31.40
CA LYS A 209 -1.20 -17.92 32.68
C LYS A 209 0.05 -17.11 33.00
N HIS A 210 -0.01 -15.80 32.77
CA HIS A 210 0.66 -14.78 33.60
C HIS A 210 0.72 -13.45 32.85
N HIS A 211 -0.40 -12.77 32.78
CA HIS A 211 -0.38 -11.31 32.70
C HIS A 211 -0.17 -10.82 34.16
N LYS A 212 1.01 -10.33 34.43
CA LYS A 212 1.54 -9.49 35.50
C LYS A 212 2.79 -10.09 36.11
N ARG A 213 3.93 -9.72 35.56
CA ARG A 213 5.19 -9.45 36.25
C ARG A 213 6.25 -9.04 35.23
N ALA A 214 6.50 -7.75 35.21
CA ALA A 214 7.74 -7.24 34.60
C ALA A 214 8.93 -7.83 35.36
N GLY A 215 9.96 -8.26 34.61
CA GLY A 215 11.28 -8.54 35.20
C GLY A 215 11.52 -9.99 35.60
N LYS A 216 11.88 -10.83 34.62
CA LYS A 216 13.01 -11.77 34.67
C LYS A 216 13.26 -12.21 33.24
N SER A 217 14.29 -11.65 32.60
CA SER A 217 14.84 -12.13 31.33
C SER A 217 15.07 -13.63 31.43
N ARG A 218 14.71 -14.38 30.38
CA ARG A 218 15.23 -15.73 30.19
C ARG A 218 16.74 -15.60 30.19
N ALA A 219 17.39 -15.95 31.30
CA ALA A 219 18.82 -15.78 31.52
C ALA A 219 19.59 -16.48 30.40
N GLY A 220 20.35 -15.71 29.61
CA GLY A 220 21.39 -16.20 28.71
C GLY A 220 21.21 -16.00 27.20
N LEU A 221 20.07 -15.55 26.68
CA LEU A 221 19.91 -15.26 25.26
C LEU A 221 19.96 -13.75 25.01
N GLU A 222 20.96 -13.31 24.25
CA GLU A 222 21.09 -11.91 23.88
C GLU A 222 19.96 -11.52 22.90
N ALA A 223 19.21 -10.46 23.24
CA ALA A 223 18.16 -9.93 22.37
C ALA A 223 18.78 -9.29 21.11
N THR A 224 18.10 -9.42 19.99
CA THR A 224 18.48 -8.67 18.77
C THR A 224 17.98 -7.25 18.87
N GLY A 225 18.90 -6.28 18.78
CA GLY A 225 18.64 -4.86 18.79
C GLY A 225 18.44 -4.31 17.36
N ILE A 226 17.39 -3.52 17.15
CA ILE A 226 17.19 -2.75 15.92
C ILE A 226 17.25 -1.27 16.28
N GLU A 227 18.30 -0.57 15.87
CA GLU A 227 18.48 0.87 16.08
C GLU A 227 17.94 1.63 14.87
N ILE A 228 17.03 2.57 15.10
CA ILE A 228 16.35 3.32 14.06
C ILE A 228 16.92 4.73 14.02
N ARG A 229 17.53 5.09 12.88
CA ARG A 229 18.11 6.42 12.63
C ARG A 229 17.08 7.40 12.08
N SER A 230 16.23 6.92 11.18
CA SER A 230 15.13 7.68 10.59
C SER A 230 13.93 6.77 10.36
N LEU A 231 12.70 7.28 10.48
CA LEU A 231 11.50 6.49 10.26
C LEU A 231 10.38 7.35 9.69
N ASN A 232 9.90 6.97 8.51
CA ASN A 232 8.69 7.46 7.90
C ASN A 232 7.56 6.42 8.05
N GLU A 233 6.31 6.82 7.79
CA GLU A 233 5.16 5.92 7.65
C GLU A 233 4.90 5.07 8.92
N ILE A 234 5.00 5.68 10.10
CA ILE A 234 4.83 4.98 11.39
C ILE A 234 3.59 4.07 11.45
N PRO A 235 2.39 4.47 10.97
CA PRO A 235 1.20 3.61 11.07
C PRO A 235 1.35 2.24 10.40
N TYR A 236 2.14 2.14 9.32
CA TYR A 236 2.39 0.85 8.69
C TYR A 236 3.27 -0.08 9.55
N VAL A 237 4.13 0.49 10.41
CA VAL A 237 4.81 -0.29 11.44
C VAL A 237 3.82 -0.76 12.50
N ASN A 238 2.84 0.08 12.90
CA ASN A 238 1.81 -0.32 13.85
C ASN A 238 1.03 -1.54 13.36
N ILE A 239 0.66 -1.61 12.05
CA ILE A 239 0.04 -2.82 11.49
C ILE A 239 0.92 -4.06 11.76
N THR A 240 2.24 -3.94 11.63
CA THR A 240 3.15 -5.05 11.90
C THR A 240 3.18 -5.40 13.39
N LEU A 241 3.21 -4.39 14.27
CA LEU A 241 3.19 -4.61 15.72
C LEU A 241 1.88 -5.28 16.16
N ASP A 242 0.72 -4.89 15.62
CA ASP A 242 -0.57 -5.54 15.91
C ASP A 242 -0.57 -7.01 15.51
N TRP A 243 0.07 -7.35 14.38
CA TRP A 243 0.28 -8.75 14.02
C TRP A 243 1.19 -9.47 15.00
N LEU A 244 2.31 -8.87 15.43
CA LEU A 244 3.21 -9.46 16.42
C LEU A 244 2.54 -9.64 17.78
N ASP A 245 1.79 -8.64 18.24
CA ASP A 245 1.05 -8.66 19.50
C ASP A 245 -0.02 -9.75 19.47
N SER A 246 -0.75 -9.90 18.37
CA SER A 246 -1.76 -10.96 18.18
C SER A 246 -1.14 -12.36 18.20
N GLN A 247 0.13 -12.48 17.81
CA GLN A 247 0.90 -13.71 17.84
C GLN A 247 1.58 -13.96 19.20
N GLY A 248 1.51 -13.00 20.13
CA GLY A 248 2.15 -13.07 21.43
C GLY A 248 3.67 -12.97 21.36
N ILE A 249 4.20 -12.31 20.32
CA ILE A 249 5.63 -12.03 20.19
C ILE A 249 6.05 -11.00 21.24
N ILE A 250 7.13 -11.31 21.93
CA ILE A 250 7.70 -10.45 22.98
C ILE A 250 8.76 -9.56 22.36
N TYR A 251 8.63 -8.28 22.60
CA TYR A 251 9.63 -7.27 22.26
C TYR A 251 9.56 -6.12 23.27
N THR A 252 10.64 -5.33 23.38
CA THR A 252 10.62 -4.04 24.07
C THR A 252 11.02 -2.96 23.07
N ARG A 253 10.58 -1.73 23.31
CA ARG A 253 10.96 -0.59 22.50
C ARG A 253 11.20 0.68 23.31
N ASP A 254 12.19 1.44 22.90
CA ASP A 254 12.35 2.83 23.32
C ASP A 254 11.78 3.74 22.23
N ARG A 255 10.50 4.09 22.38
CA ARG A 255 9.71 4.87 21.39
C ARG A 255 9.89 4.28 19.98
N TRP A 256 10.42 5.07 19.04
CA TRP A 256 10.72 4.67 17.65
C TRP A 256 12.24 4.70 17.37
N ARG A 257 13.08 4.64 18.44
CA ARG A 257 14.54 4.69 18.31
C ARG A 257 15.19 3.31 18.35
N ARG A 258 14.60 2.39 19.11
CA ARG A 258 15.15 1.05 19.30
C ARG A 258 14.07 0.04 19.60
N PHE A 259 14.24 -1.14 19.02
CA PHE A 259 13.51 -2.37 19.39
C PHE A 259 14.51 -3.42 19.85
N ASP A 260 14.21 -4.11 20.95
CA ASP A 260 14.98 -5.27 21.43
C ASP A 260 14.04 -6.47 21.46
N ILE A 261 14.40 -7.51 20.70
CA ILE A 261 13.55 -8.66 20.43
C ILE A 261 14.29 -9.94 20.80
N PRO A 262 13.81 -10.70 21.81
CA PRO A 262 14.36 -12.00 22.15
C PRO A 262 14.22 -12.97 20.97
N PRO A 263 15.27 -13.73 20.61
CA PRO A 263 15.21 -14.75 19.56
C PRO A 263 14.48 -16.02 20.03
N GLY A 264 14.25 -16.97 19.12
CA GLY A 264 13.66 -18.28 19.41
C GLY A 264 12.16 -18.26 19.69
N GLN A 265 11.47 -17.24 19.20
CA GLN A 265 10.02 -17.16 19.23
C GLN A 265 9.41 -17.85 18.00
N CYS A 266 8.10 -18.04 17.98
CA CYS A 266 7.42 -18.72 16.89
C CYS A 266 6.04 -18.12 16.65
N TYR A 267 5.60 -18.13 15.40
CA TYR A 267 4.23 -17.83 15.04
C TYR A 267 3.32 -19.05 15.25
N ARG A 268 2.06 -18.78 15.55
CA ARG A 268 1.00 -19.77 15.78
C ARG A 268 -0.02 -19.67 14.65
N ALA A 269 -0.65 -20.80 14.33
CA ALA A 269 -1.79 -20.82 13.46
C ALA A 269 -2.93 -19.95 14.01
N PHE A 270 -3.67 -19.32 13.10
CA PHE A 270 -4.76 -18.41 13.41
C PHE A 270 -5.91 -18.57 12.41
N ASP A 271 -7.08 -18.08 12.81
CA ASP A 271 -8.26 -17.90 11.97
C ASP A 271 -8.70 -16.44 12.10
N ARG A 272 -8.59 -15.66 11.01
CA ARG A 272 -8.81 -14.21 11.09
C ARG A 272 -9.40 -13.66 9.79
N VAL A 273 -10.40 -12.79 9.93
CA VAL A 273 -10.90 -11.95 8.83
C VAL A 273 -9.86 -10.89 8.54
N ILE A 274 -9.52 -10.71 7.26
CA ILE A 274 -8.59 -9.64 6.86
C ILE A 274 -9.37 -8.32 6.84
N PRO A 275 -8.88 -7.27 7.54
CA PRO A 275 -9.52 -5.96 7.55
C PRO A 275 -9.60 -5.33 6.18
N THR A 276 -10.57 -4.45 6.00
CA THR A 276 -10.80 -3.67 4.78
C THR A 276 -9.71 -2.63 4.55
N ASP A 277 -9.43 -2.29 3.31
CA ASP A 277 -8.31 -1.43 2.91
C ASP A 277 -8.67 0.06 2.93
N TRP A 278 -8.15 0.80 3.89
CA TRP A 278 -8.32 2.24 3.97
C TRP A 278 -7.64 3.00 2.83
N SER A 279 -6.54 2.49 2.27
CA SER A 279 -5.89 3.11 1.11
C SER A 279 -6.78 3.04 -0.13
N SER A 280 -7.49 1.94 -0.31
CA SER A 280 -8.48 1.75 -1.40
C SER A 280 -9.73 2.59 -1.17
N ALA A 281 -10.21 2.67 0.07
CA ALA A 281 -11.36 3.51 0.46
C ALA A 281 -11.13 4.99 0.14
N ALA A 282 -9.90 5.48 0.27
CA ALA A 282 -9.55 6.88 0.03
C ALA A 282 -9.98 7.38 -1.36
N PHE A 283 -9.99 6.53 -2.38
CA PHE A 283 -10.41 6.91 -3.74
C PHE A 283 -11.93 7.10 -3.86
N PHE A 284 -12.73 6.27 -3.21
CA PHE A 284 -14.18 6.46 -3.18
C PHE A 284 -14.60 7.61 -2.26
N LEU A 285 -13.85 7.85 -1.17
CA LEU A 285 -14.01 9.06 -0.35
C LEU A 285 -13.73 10.32 -1.18
N ALA A 286 -12.63 10.33 -1.94
CA ALA A 286 -12.28 11.42 -2.86
C ALA A 286 -13.33 11.60 -3.96
N ALA A 287 -13.82 10.51 -4.56
CA ALA A 287 -14.88 10.54 -5.57
C ALA A 287 -16.16 11.17 -5.02
N ALA A 288 -16.60 10.79 -3.82
CA ALA A 288 -17.78 11.37 -3.17
C ALA A 288 -17.58 12.85 -2.85
N ALA A 289 -16.38 13.24 -2.39
CA ALA A 289 -16.04 14.62 -2.09
C ALA A 289 -16.10 15.52 -3.35
N ILE A 290 -15.46 15.09 -4.45
CA ILE A 290 -15.38 15.82 -5.73
C ILE A 290 -16.78 15.95 -6.35
N THR A 291 -17.56 14.87 -6.37
CA THR A 291 -18.88 14.84 -6.99
C THR A 291 -20.00 15.36 -6.07
N LYS A 292 -19.67 15.79 -4.85
CA LYS A 292 -20.63 16.23 -3.81
C LYS A 292 -21.73 15.19 -3.59
N SER A 293 -21.35 13.93 -3.55
CA SER A 293 -22.25 12.79 -3.46
C SER A 293 -22.36 12.26 -2.03
N ARG A 294 -23.40 11.45 -1.79
CA ARG A 294 -23.55 10.66 -0.56
C ARG A 294 -23.37 9.19 -0.87
N VAL A 295 -22.41 8.54 -0.22
CA VAL A 295 -22.15 7.11 -0.37
C VAL A 295 -21.83 6.48 0.98
N ILE A 296 -22.09 5.16 1.09
CA ILE A 296 -21.69 4.33 2.21
C ILE A 296 -20.52 3.47 1.76
N LEU A 297 -19.44 3.46 2.53
CA LEU A 297 -18.32 2.55 2.33
C LEU A 297 -18.39 1.45 3.39
N GLU A 298 -18.54 0.21 2.93
CA GLU A 298 -18.80 -0.95 3.79
C GLU A 298 -17.55 -1.48 4.47
N ASN A 299 -17.74 -2.04 5.66
CA ASN A 299 -16.76 -2.83 6.41
C ASN A 299 -15.50 -2.06 6.83
N LEU A 300 -15.52 -0.72 6.82
CA LEU A 300 -14.42 0.10 7.30
C LEU A 300 -14.48 0.24 8.82
N ASP A 301 -13.37 -0.04 9.49
CA ASP A 301 -13.19 0.07 10.94
C ASP A 301 -12.21 1.21 11.25
N LEU A 302 -12.69 2.28 11.92
CA LEU A 302 -11.86 3.39 12.38
C LEU A 302 -10.89 2.98 13.51
N GLY A 303 -11.16 1.85 14.18
CA GLY A 303 -10.26 1.26 15.19
C GLY A 303 -9.03 0.58 14.60
N ASP A 304 -9.03 0.24 13.29
CA ASP A 304 -7.89 -0.41 12.63
C ASP A 304 -6.63 0.48 12.65
N SER A 305 -5.45 -0.14 12.67
CA SER A 305 -4.15 0.56 12.75
C SER A 305 -3.68 1.17 11.43
N GLN A 306 -4.40 0.97 10.32
CA GLN A 306 -4.06 1.56 9.02
C GLN A 306 -4.05 3.08 9.09
N GLY A 307 -2.93 3.70 8.69
CA GLY A 307 -2.77 5.17 8.74
C GLY A 307 -3.67 5.92 7.78
N ASP A 308 -4.00 5.30 6.65
CA ASP A 308 -4.77 5.94 5.57
C ASP A 308 -6.22 6.31 5.98
N LYS A 309 -6.73 5.80 7.11
CA LYS A 309 -7.97 6.30 7.70
C LYS A 309 -7.95 7.79 8.04
N ALA A 310 -6.75 8.41 8.18
CA ALA A 310 -6.60 9.85 8.39
C ALA A 310 -7.17 10.69 7.23
N VAL A 311 -7.40 10.11 6.05
CA VAL A 311 -8.12 10.76 4.94
C VAL A 311 -9.52 11.22 5.37
N VAL A 312 -10.16 10.52 6.30
CA VAL A 312 -11.46 10.91 6.88
C VAL A 312 -11.38 12.31 7.52
N ASP A 313 -10.38 12.54 8.37
CA ASP A 313 -10.21 13.82 9.06
C ASP A 313 -9.74 14.91 8.12
N MET A 314 -8.91 14.57 7.12
CA MET A 314 -8.52 15.50 6.07
C MET A 314 -9.74 15.98 5.27
N LEU A 315 -10.62 15.07 4.84
CA LEU A 315 -11.83 15.43 4.10
C LEU A 315 -12.86 16.16 4.96
N ARG A 316 -12.99 15.81 6.25
CA ARG A 316 -13.79 16.61 7.19
C ARG A 316 -13.28 18.04 7.29
N THR A 317 -11.97 18.23 7.39
CA THR A 317 -11.32 19.54 7.41
C THR A 317 -11.57 20.31 6.11
N MET A 318 -11.60 19.60 4.97
CA MET A 318 -11.92 20.16 3.67
C MET A 318 -13.41 20.51 3.49
N GLY A 319 -14.32 20.05 4.37
CA GLY A 319 -15.74 20.41 4.35
C GLY A 319 -16.71 19.28 4.03
N CYS A 320 -16.24 18.02 3.99
CA CYS A 320 -17.12 16.86 3.88
C CYS A 320 -17.72 16.50 5.24
N ARG A 321 -18.95 15.99 5.23
CA ARG A 321 -19.53 15.33 6.38
C ARG A 321 -19.25 13.83 6.29
N ILE A 322 -18.67 13.24 7.34
CA ILE A 322 -18.38 11.82 7.40
C ILE A 322 -18.84 11.30 8.76
N ASP A 323 -19.78 10.37 8.73
CA ASP A 323 -20.40 9.75 9.90
C ASP A 323 -20.00 8.26 9.96
N GLU A 324 -19.74 7.77 11.17
CA GLU A 324 -19.50 6.35 11.42
C GLU A 324 -20.83 5.60 11.51
N LEU A 325 -20.91 4.44 10.88
CA LEU A 325 -22.07 3.57 10.89
C LEU A 325 -21.71 2.19 11.48
N ALA A 326 -22.71 1.44 11.91
CA ALA A 326 -22.52 0.04 12.23
C ALA A 326 -22.12 -0.75 10.97
N GLY A 327 -20.82 -1.00 10.82
CA GLY A 327 -20.27 -1.77 9.67
C GLY A 327 -19.71 -0.92 8.53
N GLY A 328 -19.35 0.34 8.77
CA GLY A 328 -18.69 1.18 7.77
C GLY A 328 -18.76 2.67 8.07
N ILE A 329 -18.64 3.47 7.04
CA ILE A 329 -18.75 4.93 7.14
C ILE A 329 -19.63 5.49 6.02
N GLU A 330 -20.31 6.59 6.30
CA GLU A 330 -21.04 7.36 5.30
C GLU A 330 -20.33 8.68 5.06
N ILE A 331 -20.07 9.02 3.81
CA ILE A 331 -19.60 10.34 3.41
C ILE A 331 -20.67 11.10 2.63
N THR A 332 -20.82 12.38 2.95
CA THR A 332 -21.53 13.36 2.12
C THR A 332 -20.55 14.44 1.72
N GLY A 333 -20.27 14.55 0.42
CA GLY A 333 -19.40 15.59 -0.12
C GLY A 333 -20.02 16.97 0.01
N GLY A 334 -19.20 17.96 0.37
CA GLY A 334 -19.57 19.37 0.57
C GLY A 334 -18.76 20.33 -0.28
N PRO A 335 -18.90 21.63 -0.05
CA PRO A 335 -18.02 22.64 -0.65
C PRO A 335 -16.59 22.46 -0.12
N LEU A 336 -15.70 21.97 -0.98
CA LEU A 336 -14.32 21.70 -0.60
C LEU A 336 -13.52 22.98 -0.41
N ARG A 337 -12.71 23.04 0.65
CA ARG A 337 -11.78 24.13 0.97
C ARG A 337 -10.37 23.59 1.07
N GLY A 338 -9.40 24.36 0.59
CA GLY A 338 -7.98 24.05 0.71
C GLY A 338 -7.52 24.02 2.17
N GLY A 339 -6.36 23.41 2.39
CA GLY A 339 -5.75 23.26 3.71
C GLY A 339 -4.30 22.81 3.60
N ILE A 340 -3.65 22.62 4.76
CA ILE A 340 -2.28 22.08 4.84
C ILE A 340 -2.37 20.71 5.50
N PHE A 341 -1.89 19.67 4.80
CA PHE A 341 -1.97 18.29 5.24
C PHE A 341 -0.57 17.66 5.23
N ASP A 342 -0.13 17.18 6.39
CA ASP A 342 1.07 16.37 6.55
C ASP A 342 0.74 14.92 6.18
N LEU A 343 1.41 14.40 5.16
CA LEU A 343 1.19 13.05 4.63
C LEU A 343 2.31 12.06 4.98
N ASN A 344 3.20 12.39 5.94
CA ASN A 344 4.27 11.46 6.33
C ASN A 344 3.71 10.11 6.80
N ALA A 345 2.64 10.14 7.57
CA ALA A 345 1.97 8.94 8.08
C ALA A 345 1.15 8.19 7.02
N THR A 346 0.74 8.86 5.93
CA THR A 346 -0.21 8.37 4.93
C THR A 346 0.22 8.67 3.48
N PRO A 347 1.43 8.28 3.07
CA PRO A 347 1.97 8.64 1.75
C PRO A 347 1.13 8.10 0.59
N ASP A 348 0.44 7.01 0.83
CA ASP A 348 -0.42 6.37 -0.17
C ASP A 348 -1.72 7.14 -0.44
N ALA A 349 -2.08 8.08 0.45
CA ALA A 349 -3.21 8.99 0.26
C ALA A 349 -2.87 10.18 -0.67
N LEU A 350 -1.58 10.46 -0.95
CA LEU A 350 -1.16 11.61 -1.76
C LEU A 350 -1.91 11.70 -3.10
N PRO A 351 -2.03 10.65 -3.93
CA PRO A 351 -2.73 10.74 -5.21
C PRO A 351 -4.22 11.10 -5.06
N ALA A 352 -4.94 10.44 -4.14
CA ALA A 352 -6.37 10.72 -3.90
C ALA A 352 -6.60 12.14 -3.37
N MET A 353 -5.75 12.60 -2.43
CA MET A 353 -5.82 13.94 -1.87
C MET A 353 -5.43 15.02 -2.89
N ALA A 354 -4.48 14.74 -3.78
CA ALA A 354 -4.10 15.65 -4.87
C ALA A 354 -5.27 15.83 -5.86
N ALA A 355 -5.92 14.74 -6.27
CA ALA A 355 -7.13 14.80 -7.10
C ALA A 355 -8.23 15.61 -6.43
N THR A 356 -8.50 15.37 -5.14
CA THR A 356 -9.52 16.11 -4.36
C THR A 356 -9.19 17.59 -4.25
N ALA A 357 -7.93 17.92 -4.00
CA ALA A 357 -7.45 19.30 -3.84
C ALA A 357 -7.66 20.17 -5.09
N CYS A 358 -7.65 19.55 -6.28
CA CYS A 358 -7.92 20.28 -7.53
C CYS A 358 -9.32 20.90 -7.58
N TYR A 359 -10.27 20.39 -6.79
CA TYR A 359 -11.66 20.87 -6.71
C TYR A 359 -11.97 21.71 -5.46
N ALA A 360 -10.96 21.92 -4.61
CA ALA A 360 -11.13 22.73 -3.39
C ALA A 360 -10.99 24.23 -3.68
N SER A 361 -11.73 25.07 -3.01
CA SER A 361 -11.53 26.53 -3.06
C SER A 361 -10.26 26.90 -2.29
N GLY A 362 -9.43 27.79 -2.86
CA GLY A 362 -8.18 28.23 -2.26
C GLY A 362 -7.01 27.31 -2.55
N THR A 363 -6.02 27.32 -1.68
CA THR A 363 -4.77 26.56 -1.85
C THR A 363 -4.71 25.37 -0.90
N THR A 364 -4.36 24.22 -1.43
CA THR A 364 -4.04 23.03 -0.65
C THR A 364 -2.54 22.75 -0.72
N LYS A 365 -1.92 22.46 0.43
CA LYS A 365 -0.54 21.99 0.53
C LYS A 365 -0.51 20.57 1.08
N LEU A 366 0.01 19.64 0.30
CA LEU A 366 0.31 18.27 0.71
C LEU A 366 1.82 18.21 0.98
N ILE A 367 2.21 18.02 2.22
CA ILE A 367 3.60 18.21 2.65
C ILE A 367 4.18 16.99 3.39
N ASN A 368 5.49 17.02 3.62
CA ASN A 368 6.23 16.04 4.43
C ASN A 368 6.09 14.61 3.94
N VAL A 369 6.09 14.40 2.62
CA VAL A 369 5.88 13.09 1.99
C VAL A 369 6.96 12.73 0.95
N PRO A 370 8.25 12.94 1.24
CA PRO A 370 9.31 12.65 0.27
C PRO A 370 9.37 11.18 -0.14
N GLN A 371 8.91 10.27 0.70
CA GLN A 371 8.85 8.83 0.42
C GLN A 371 7.86 8.47 -0.71
N ALA A 372 6.95 9.36 -1.08
CA ALA A 372 6.09 9.15 -2.26
C ALA A 372 6.87 9.16 -3.58
N ARG A 373 8.13 9.65 -3.58
CA ARG A 373 9.02 9.60 -4.76
C ARG A 373 9.64 8.25 -5.02
N ILE A 374 9.68 7.38 -4.03
CA ILE A 374 10.34 6.05 -4.11
C ILE A 374 9.32 4.89 -4.05
N LYS A 375 8.08 5.17 -4.44
CA LYS A 375 7.02 4.15 -4.56
C LYS A 375 7.09 3.46 -5.95
N GLU A 376 5.96 3.06 -6.50
CA GLU A 376 5.84 2.47 -7.86
C GLU A 376 6.38 3.44 -8.91
N THR A 377 6.08 4.71 -8.73
CA THR A 377 6.57 5.86 -9.49
C THR A 377 7.03 6.96 -8.54
N ASP A 378 7.63 8.03 -9.06
CA ASP A 378 7.69 9.30 -8.35
C ASP A 378 6.28 9.92 -8.37
N ARG A 379 5.44 9.54 -7.38
CA ARG A 379 4.04 9.96 -7.30
C ARG A 379 3.88 11.48 -7.20
N ILE A 380 4.86 12.20 -6.67
CA ILE A 380 4.82 13.66 -6.58
C ILE A 380 4.94 14.25 -7.99
N ALA A 381 5.99 13.86 -8.73
CA ALA A 381 6.23 14.34 -10.08
C ALA A 381 5.12 13.93 -11.05
N VAL A 382 4.72 12.65 -11.00
CA VAL A 382 3.68 12.09 -11.88
C VAL A 382 2.33 12.77 -11.64
N MET A 383 1.86 12.87 -10.38
CA MET A 383 0.58 13.54 -10.09
C MET A 383 0.60 15.01 -10.48
N CYS A 384 1.76 15.69 -10.29
CA CYS A 384 1.92 17.07 -10.74
C CYS A 384 1.77 17.20 -12.27
N ALA A 385 2.42 16.31 -13.03
CA ALA A 385 2.38 16.32 -14.49
C ALA A 385 0.98 15.98 -15.03
N GLU A 386 0.40 14.88 -14.58
CA GLU A 386 -0.87 14.36 -15.12
C GLU A 386 -2.08 15.23 -14.74
N LEU A 387 -2.13 15.75 -13.51
CA LEU A 387 -3.20 16.66 -13.11
C LEU A 387 -3.12 18.01 -13.85
N ARG A 388 -1.92 18.47 -14.24
CA ARG A 388 -1.78 19.65 -15.12
C ARG A 388 -2.41 19.44 -16.49
N LEU A 389 -2.31 18.23 -17.06
CA LEU A 389 -2.98 17.90 -18.32
C LEU A 389 -4.50 18.00 -18.19
N LEU A 390 -5.03 17.71 -17.02
CA LEU A 390 -6.46 17.88 -16.70
C LEU A 390 -6.84 19.36 -16.41
N GLY A 391 -5.88 20.30 -16.46
CA GLY A 391 -6.10 21.72 -16.23
C GLY A 391 -5.86 22.20 -14.79
N ALA A 392 -5.31 21.36 -13.91
CA ALA A 392 -5.01 21.76 -12.54
C ALA A 392 -3.84 22.76 -12.47
N LYS A 393 -3.95 23.73 -11.55
CA LYS A 393 -2.86 24.64 -11.16
C LYS A 393 -2.13 24.01 -9.96
N ILE A 394 -1.01 23.35 -10.23
CA ILE A 394 -0.28 22.53 -9.27
C ILE A 394 1.22 22.79 -9.38
N GLU A 395 1.88 22.85 -8.25
CA GLU A 395 3.34 23.03 -8.14
C GLU A 395 3.96 21.85 -7.39
N GLU A 396 5.07 21.38 -7.90
CA GLU A 396 5.85 20.31 -7.29
C GLU A 396 6.78 20.88 -6.21
N LEU A 397 6.81 20.23 -5.04
CA LEU A 397 7.76 20.47 -3.98
C LEU A 397 8.70 19.26 -3.82
N PRO A 398 9.88 19.39 -3.21
CA PRO A 398 10.77 18.25 -2.91
C PRO A 398 10.09 17.11 -2.14
N GLY A 399 9.20 17.45 -1.22
CA GLY A 399 8.45 16.46 -0.40
C GLY A 399 6.95 16.70 -0.41
N GLY A 400 6.34 17.07 -1.56
CA GLY A 400 4.91 17.29 -1.63
C GLY A 400 4.42 18.08 -2.83
N LEU A 401 3.22 18.65 -2.71
CA LEU A 401 2.54 19.39 -3.77
C LEU A 401 1.87 20.64 -3.20
N VAL A 402 1.84 21.72 -3.99
CA VAL A 402 0.95 22.89 -3.77
C VAL A 402 -0.07 22.90 -4.89
N ILE A 403 -1.34 22.91 -4.54
CA ILE A 403 -2.45 22.81 -5.49
C ILE A 403 -3.39 24.00 -5.28
N HIS A 404 -3.60 24.77 -6.34
CA HIS A 404 -4.56 25.85 -6.38
C HIS A 404 -5.84 25.33 -7.03
N GLY A 405 -6.88 25.15 -6.25
CA GLY A 405 -8.12 24.55 -6.75
C GLY A 405 -8.75 25.40 -7.84
N SER A 406 -8.90 24.81 -9.01
CA SER A 406 -9.42 25.47 -10.21
C SER A 406 -10.30 24.59 -11.08
N LEU A 407 -10.21 23.26 -10.90
CA LEU A 407 -11.04 22.34 -11.68
C LEU A 407 -12.51 22.47 -11.26
N GLY A 408 -13.42 22.41 -12.24
CA GLY A 408 -14.86 22.55 -12.01
C GLY A 408 -15.36 23.99 -11.83
N MET A 409 -14.49 25.01 -11.79
CA MET A 409 -14.90 26.43 -11.71
C MET A 409 -15.13 27.11 -13.06
N GLU A 410 -14.70 26.52 -14.16
CA GLU A 410 -14.80 27.11 -15.51
C GLU A 410 -16.24 27.23 -16.07
N GLY A 411 -17.25 26.81 -15.28
CA GLY A 411 -18.67 27.01 -15.61
C GLY A 411 -19.30 28.27 -15.03
N ALA A 412 -18.60 29.04 -14.17
CA ALA A 412 -19.14 30.22 -13.47
C ALA A 412 -18.64 31.56 -14.02
N MET A 413 -17.63 31.57 -14.89
CA MET A 413 -17.23 32.79 -15.62
C MET A 413 -17.66 32.64 -17.06
N GLY A 414 -18.76 33.33 -17.39
CA GLY A 414 -19.33 33.38 -18.73
C GLY A 414 -18.34 33.91 -19.76
N ASP A 415 -18.55 33.45 -20.98
CA ASP A 415 -18.02 34.02 -22.21
C ASP A 415 -18.12 35.57 -22.18
N SER A 416 -17.03 36.24 -21.85
CA SER A 416 -16.85 37.65 -22.11
C SER A 416 -15.35 37.90 -22.37
N GLN A 417 -14.97 37.68 -23.61
CA GLN A 417 -14.20 38.58 -24.44
C GLN A 417 -13.85 37.93 -25.78
N GLY A 418 -14.69 38.27 -26.75
CA GLY A 418 -14.32 38.07 -28.13
C GLY A 418 -13.08 38.92 -28.46
N ASN A 419 -12.05 38.28 -28.89
CA ASN A 419 -10.99 38.96 -29.63
C ASN A 419 -11.05 38.53 -31.11
N ARG A 420 -11.63 39.44 -31.92
CA ARG A 420 -11.51 39.39 -33.38
C ARG A 420 -10.10 39.87 -33.72
N GLY A 421 -9.36 39.05 -34.46
CA GLY A 421 -8.13 39.57 -35.08
C GLY A 421 -7.24 38.51 -35.70
N GLY A 422 -7.32 38.36 -37.02
CA GLY A 422 -6.18 38.08 -37.84
C GLY A 422 -5.88 36.63 -38.22
N LYS A 423 -6.38 36.15 -39.35
CA LYS A 423 -5.73 35.12 -40.17
C LYS A 423 -4.39 35.62 -40.73
N PRO A 424 -3.42 34.77 -40.92
CA PRO A 424 -2.87 34.64 -42.26
C PRO A 424 -3.00 33.21 -42.83
N ALA A 425 -3.23 33.21 -44.12
CA ALA A 425 -3.36 32.06 -44.98
C ALA A 425 -1.98 31.44 -45.30
N GLY A 426 -1.97 30.15 -45.61
CA GLY A 426 -0.79 29.51 -46.24
C GLY A 426 -0.86 27.99 -46.15
N ALA A 427 -1.50 27.42 -47.10
CA ALA A 427 -1.58 26.06 -47.61
C ALA A 427 -0.39 25.11 -47.35
N LEU A 428 -0.64 23.82 -47.12
CA LEU A 428 -0.65 22.78 -48.16
C LEU A 428 -1.01 21.42 -47.55
N SER A 429 -1.87 20.75 -48.28
CA SER A 429 -2.42 19.42 -48.10
C SER A 429 -1.36 18.32 -47.96
N ASN A 430 -1.63 17.33 -47.09
CA ASN A 430 -1.57 15.94 -47.53
C ASN A 430 -2.48 15.06 -46.68
N THR A 431 -3.45 14.49 -47.35
CA THR A 431 -4.41 13.49 -46.91
C THR A 431 -3.73 12.22 -46.45
N THR A 432 -4.00 11.79 -45.23
CA THR A 432 -4.10 10.37 -44.89
C THR A 432 -5.33 10.18 -44.04
N VAL A 433 -6.28 9.43 -44.60
CA VAL A 433 -7.54 9.04 -43.95
C VAL A 433 -7.20 8.09 -42.80
N GLY A 434 -7.28 8.58 -41.57
CA GLY A 434 -7.22 7.81 -40.34
C GLY A 434 -8.35 8.29 -39.41
N ASN A 435 -9.23 7.39 -39.04
CA ASN A 435 -10.44 7.52 -38.24
C ASN A 435 -10.44 8.71 -37.27
N SER A 436 -11.15 9.77 -37.59
CA SER A 436 -11.38 10.95 -36.77
C SER A 436 -12.50 10.67 -35.74
N ARG A 437 -12.19 10.01 -34.63
CA ARG A 437 -13.07 9.96 -33.43
C ARG A 437 -12.41 10.43 -32.14
N ASN A 438 -11.21 11.03 -32.13
CA ASN A 438 -10.46 11.36 -30.92
C ASN A 438 -9.89 12.79 -30.86
N ALA A 439 -10.52 13.78 -31.46
CA ALA A 439 -9.98 15.17 -31.44
C ALA A 439 -10.22 15.95 -30.12
N ASP A 440 -11.08 15.46 -29.22
CA ASP A 440 -11.50 16.18 -27.99
C ASP A 440 -11.19 15.45 -26.66
N CYS A 441 -10.53 14.27 -26.69
CA CYS A 441 -10.22 13.51 -25.48
C CYS A 441 -8.90 13.98 -24.83
N ILE A 442 -8.94 14.29 -23.51
CA ILE A 442 -7.71 14.53 -22.73
C ILE A 442 -7.10 13.17 -22.38
N THR A 443 -5.88 12.92 -22.85
CA THR A 443 -5.18 11.67 -22.53
C THR A 443 -4.19 11.91 -21.39
N VAL A 444 -4.29 11.07 -20.33
CA VAL A 444 -3.39 11.03 -19.17
C VAL A 444 -2.80 9.63 -19.04
N ASP A 445 -1.67 9.48 -18.33
CA ASP A 445 -0.97 8.22 -18.19
C ASP A 445 -0.92 7.80 -16.71
N GLY A 446 -1.24 6.53 -16.43
CA GLY A 446 -1.12 5.92 -15.11
C GLY A 446 0.30 5.53 -14.72
N HIS A 447 1.25 5.56 -15.66
CA HIS A 447 2.66 5.19 -15.46
C HIS A 447 2.87 3.82 -14.81
N GLY A 448 1.91 2.89 -14.97
CA GLY A 448 1.92 1.59 -14.30
C GLY A 448 1.70 1.65 -12.78
N ASP A 449 1.29 2.79 -12.23
CA ASP A 449 0.98 2.96 -10.80
C ASP A 449 -0.54 2.97 -10.58
N HIS A 450 -1.03 1.94 -9.90
CA HIS A 450 -2.46 1.75 -9.59
C HIS A 450 -3.09 2.95 -8.88
N ARG A 451 -2.35 3.64 -7.99
CA ARG A 451 -2.87 4.81 -7.25
C ARG A 451 -2.96 6.04 -8.12
N VAL A 452 -2.02 6.21 -9.06
CA VAL A 452 -2.09 7.27 -10.06
C VAL A 452 -3.30 7.04 -10.96
N VAL A 453 -3.50 5.83 -11.47
CA VAL A 453 -4.68 5.48 -12.29
C VAL A 453 -5.98 5.79 -11.55
N MET A 454 -6.14 5.30 -10.31
CA MET A 454 -7.36 5.53 -9.53
C MET A 454 -7.59 7.01 -9.24
N ALA A 455 -6.53 7.77 -8.94
CA ALA A 455 -6.64 9.21 -8.68
C ALA A 455 -7.04 10.00 -9.93
N LEU A 456 -6.48 9.65 -11.10
CA LEU A 456 -6.85 10.28 -12.38
C LEU A 456 -8.30 9.96 -12.76
N ALA A 457 -8.74 8.70 -12.54
CA ALA A 457 -10.14 8.31 -12.76
C ALA A 457 -11.10 9.12 -11.86
N VAL A 458 -10.74 9.29 -10.59
CA VAL A 458 -11.53 10.09 -9.64
C VAL A 458 -11.50 11.58 -10.01
N ALA A 459 -10.35 12.12 -10.41
CA ALA A 459 -10.26 13.49 -10.88
C ALA A 459 -11.12 13.72 -12.13
N ALA A 460 -11.16 12.76 -13.05
CA ALA A 460 -11.95 12.84 -14.28
C ALA A 460 -13.48 13.01 -14.01
N LEU A 461 -13.99 12.54 -12.86
CA LEU A 461 -15.43 12.66 -12.51
C LEU A 461 -15.94 14.11 -12.49
N GLY A 462 -15.07 15.07 -12.19
CA GLY A 462 -15.42 16.48 -12.16
C GLY A 462 -15.13 17.23 -13.48
N ILE A 463 -14.62 16.56 -14.51
CA ILE A 463 -14.24 17.16 -15.80
C ILE A 463 -15.35 16.94 -16.82
N ARG A 464 -15.62 17.96 -17.62
CA ARG A 464 -16.68 17.90 -18.65
C ARG A 464 -16.24 17.19 -19.93
N LYS A 465 -14.95 17.21 -20.24
CA LYS A 465 -14.36 16.58 -21.42
C LYS A 465 -14.15 15.09 -21.16
N GLU A 466 -14.11 14.32 -22.24
CA GLU A 466 -13.71 12.92 -22.19
C GLU A 466 -12.25 12.81 -21.72
N VAL A 467 -11.99 11.88 -20.80
CA VAL A 467 -10.63 11.60 -20.30
C VAL A 467 -10.27 10.16 -20.60
N CYS A 468 -9.15 9.97 -21.29
CA CYS A 468 -8.59 8.66 -21.59
C CYS A 468 -7.40 8.38 -20.65
N ILE A 469 -7.43 7.28 -19.92
CA ILE A 469 -6.35 6.89 -19.01
C ILE A 469 -5.59 5.72 -19.62
N ARG A 470 -4.30 5.92 -19.91
CA ARG A 470 -3.40 4.85 -20.35
C ARG A 470 -2.93 4.05 -19.14
N GLY A 471 -2.68 2.74 -19.33
CA GLY A 471 -2.21 1.86 -18.26
C GLY A 471 -3.25 1.60 -17.17
N ALA A 472 -4.55 1.71 -17.49
CA ALA A 472 -5.65 1.56 -16.56
C ALA A 472 -5.68 0.17 -15.90
N GLU A 473 -5.11 -0.85 -16.53
CA GLU A 473 -4.95 -2.21 -16.00
C GLU A 473 -4.07 -2.28 -14.74
N ALA A 474 -3.27 -1.26 -14.46
CA ALA A 474 -2.46 -1.22 -13.25
C ALA A 474 -3.29 -1.30 -11.95
N VAL A 475 -4.59 -1.01 -11.98
CA VAL A 475 -5.47 -1.18 -10.79
C VAL A 475 -5.52 -2.64 -10.30
N GLU A 476 -5.31 -3.62 -11.19
CA GLU A 476 -5.31 -5.05 -10.85
C GLU A 476 -4.20 -5.43 -9.85
N VAL A 477 -3.18 -4.57 -9.71
CA VAL A 477 -2.07 -4.77 -8.76
C VAL A 477 -2.57 -4.78 -7.31
N THR A 478 -3.54 -3.89 -6.97
CA THR A 478 -4.01 -3.74 -5.59
C THR A 478 -5.51 -3.61 -5.42
N PHE A 479 -6.25 -3.26 -6.46
CA PHE A 479 -7.70 -3.08 -6.40
C PHE A 479 -8.38 -3.65 -7.67
N PRO A 480 -8.35 -4.97 -7.85
CA PRO A 480 -9.09 -5.61 -8.94
C PRO A 480 -10.57 -5.21 -8.89
N GLY A 481 -11.11 -4.86 -10.05
CA GLY A 481 -12.53 -4.47 -10.16
C GLY A 481 -12.84 -3.03 -9.73
N PHE A 482 -11.84 -2.15 -9.51
CA PHE A 482 -12.04 -0.74 -9.15
C PHE A 482 -13.00 -0.03 -10.12
N PHE A 483 -12.78 -0.16 -11.43
CA PHE A 483 -13.63 0.48 -12.43
C PHE A 483 -15.05 -0.07 -12.44
N ASN A 484 -15.22 -1.37 -12.23
CA ASN A 484 -16.55 -1.98 -12.13
C ASN A 484 -17.35 -1.44 -10.93
N LEU A 485 -16.68 -1.21 -9.79
CA LEU A 485 -17.31 -0.60 -8.62
C LEU A 485 -17.63 0.87 -8.85
N LEU A 486 -16.75 1.60 -9.51
CA LEU A 486 -16.97 2.99 -9.86
C LEU A 486 -18.16 3.15 -10.82
N ASP A 487 -18.24 2.32 -11.86
CA ASP A 487 -19.35 2.30 -12.81
C ASP A 487 -20.70 1.95 -12.11
N ARG A 488 -20.69 1.01 -11.19
CA ARG A 488 -21.87 0.68 -10.38
C ARG A 488 -22.33 1.87 -9.54
N ALA A 489 -21.39 2.54 -8.86
CA ALA A 489 -21.70 3.71 -8.03
C ALA A 489 -22.26 4.88 -8.86
N LEU A 490 -21.77 5.06 -10.09
CA LEU A 490 -22.30 6.01 -11.07
C LEU A 490 -23.72 5.61 -11.54
N GLY A 491 -23.94 4.31 -11.80
CA GLY A 491 -25.22 3.79 -12.23
C GLY A 491 -26.35 3.92 -11.19
N VAL A 492 -26.04 3.70 -9.91
CA VAL A 492 -27.00 3.88 -8.80
C VAL A 492 -27.45 5.33 -8.71
N ALA A 493 -26.54 6.29 -8.74
CA ALA A 493 -26.88 7.72 -8.68
C ALA A 493 -27.75 8.17 -9.87
N ALA A 494 -27.54 7.59 -11.05
CA ALA A 494 -28.37 7.88 -12.23
C ALA A 494 -29.80 7.30 -12.09
N ALA A 495 -29.96 6.15 -11.42
CA ALA A 495 -31.28 5.55 -11.17
C ALA A 495 -32.09 6.30 -10.12
N GLU A 496 -31.46 6.79 -9.04
CA GLU A 496 -32.09 7.57 -7.98
C GLU A 496 -32.56 8.96 -8.44
N SER A 497 -32.07 9.45 -9.59
CA SER A 497 -32.39 10.75 -10.15
C SER A 497 -33.54 10.76 -11.17
N ARG A 498 -34.09 9.59 -11.51
CA ARG A 498 -35.27 9.40 -12.38
C ARG A 498 -36.52 9.26 -11.54
#